data_974e581f31ffc44c4ddadd972f7fdb3a
#
_entry.id   974e581f31ffc44c4ddadd972f7fdb3a
#
_cell.length_a   1.000
_cell.length_b   1.000
_cell.length_c   1.000
_cell.angle_alpha   90.00
_cell.angle_beta   90.00
_cell.angle_gamma   90.00
#
_symmetry.space_group_name_H-M   'P 1'
#
loop_
_entity.id
_entity.type
_entity.pdbx_description
1 polymer ?
#
loop_
_entity_poly.entity_id
_entity_poly.type
_entity_poly.pdbx_seq_one_letter_code
_entity_poly.pdbx_strand_id
1 'polypeptide(L)'
;MVYRICGWQQQRVEELAVFTDLGDRLLDRTGTYSMGMKMRLNLAIAIVDQPKLVILDEPTNGLDPEAVFRLRREIEEIRQRGSAVLISSHQLSEMEKIADRIVAIDDGIVCFDGKLDDLSGRFENLEEFYKNLYGADKNESIFAK
;
A
#
# COMPACT_ATOMS: atom_id res chain seq x y z
N MET A 1 25.50 4.41 -3.56
CA MET A 1 25.91 3.03 -3.89
C MET A 1 24.87 2.28 -4.73
N VAL A 2 23.59 2.40 -4.42
CA VAL A 2 22.49 1.73 -5.16
C VAL A 2 22.46 2.10 -6.65
N TYR A 3 22.64 3.37 -7.01
CA TYR A 3 22.63 3.82 -8.40
C TYR A 3 23.72 3.15 -9.27
N ARG A 4 24.87 2.79 -8.68
CA ARG A 4 25.94 2.08 -9.40
C ARG A 4 25.56 0.65 -9.74
N ILE A 5 24.71 0.02 -8.93
CA ILE A 5 24.26 -1.36 -9.12
C ILE A 5 23.13 -1.39 -10.15
N CYS A 6 22.22 -0.40 -10.11
CA CYS A 6 21.03 -0.36 -10.95
C CYS A 6 21.24 0.42 -12.26
N GLY A 7 22.39 1.08 -12.45
CA GLY A 7 22.65 1.90 -13.64
C GLY A 7 21.82 3.17 -13.74
N TRP A 8 21.22 3.62 -12.63
CA TRP A 8 20.40 4.84 -12.61
C TRP A 8 21.22 6.08 -12.83
N GLN A 9 20.66 7.04 -13.57
CA GLN A 9 21.25 8.36 -13.76
C GLN A 9 21.21 9.15 -12.44
N GLN A 10 22.17 10.05 -12.24
CA GLN A 10 22.27 10.86 -11.01
C GLN A 10 21.00 11.64 -10.71
N GLN A 11 20.35 12.19 -11.73
CA GLN A 11 19.08 12.91 -11.58
C GLN A 11 17.99 12.06 -10.89
N ARG A 12 17.88 10.79 -11.23
CA ARG A 12 16.92 9.88 -10.60
C ARG A 12 17.24 9.63 -9.12
N VAL A 13 18.50 9.58 -8.77
CA VAL A 13 18.93 9.45 -7.37
C VAL A 13 18.54 10.69 -6.56
N GLU A 14 18.65 11.87 -7.16
CA GLU A 14 18.23 13.13 -6.54
C GLU A 14 16.70 13.20 -6.36
N GLU A 15 15.93 12.79 -7.36
CA GLU A 15 14.46 12.66 -7.25
C GLU A 15 14.04 11.69 -6.13
N LEU A 16 14.73 10.56 -6.00
CA LEU A 16 14.49 9.60 -4.93
C LEU A 16 14.87 10.19 -3.56
N ALA A 17 15.96 10.94 -3.49
CA ALA A 17 16.38 11.59 -2.26
C ALA A 17 15.31 12.58 -1.77
N VAL A 18 14.72 13.35 -2.67
CA VAL A 18 13.61 14.25 -2.37
C VAL A 18 12.36 13.46 -1.92
N PHE A 19 11.99 12.42 -2.67
CA PHE A 19 10.81 11.62 -2.34
C PHE A 19 10.92 10.95 -0.97
N THR A 20 12.09 10.40 -0.63
CA THR A 20 12.28 9.73 0.67
C THR A 20 12.24 10.68 1.85
N ASP A 21 12.51 11.97 1.65
CA ASP A 21 12.63 12.98 2.72
C ASP A 21 13.55 12.51 3.87
N LEU A 22 14.61 11.78 3.52
CA LEU A 22 15.58 11.28 4.50
C LEU A 22 16.75 12.25 4.73
N GLY A 23 16.92 13.24 3.83
CA GLY A 23 18.00 14.24 3.93
C GLY A 23 19.38 13.57 4.07
N ASP A 24 20.20 14.07 5.00
CA ASP A 24 21.54 13.54 5.25
C ASP A 24 21.55 12.08 5.71
N ARG A 25 20.42 11.58 6.25
CA ARG A 25 20.28 10.19 6.66
C ARG A 25 20.41 9.20 5.51
N LEU A 26 20.24 9.63 4.25
CA LEU A 26 20.49 8.78 3.06
C LEU A 26 21.94 8.28 2.99
N LEU A 27 22.88 8.96 3.64
CA LEU A 27 24.28 8.56 3.71
C LEU A 27 24.56 7.49 4.78
N ASP A 28 23.61 7.29 5.69
CA ASP A 28 23.73 6.32 6.76
C ASP A 28 23.57 4.87 6.24
N ARG A 29 24.03 3.91 7.03
CA ARG A 29 23.79 2.50 6.75
C ARG A 29 22.31 2.19 6.96
N THR A 30 21.66 1.53 6.01
CA THR A 30 20.24 1.15 6.09
C THR A 30 19.90 0.29 7.31
N GLY A 31 20.89 -0.38 7.91
CA GLY A 31 20.72 -1.11 9.18
C GLY A 31 20.34 -0.21 10.36
N THR A 32 20.66 1.10 10.30
CA THR A 32 20.34 2.09 11.35
C THR A 32 19.00 2.78 11.13
N TYR A 33 18.30 2.48 10.03
CA TYR A 33 17.03 3.11 9.69
C TYR A 33 15.89 2.58 10.55
N SER A 34 14.99 3.49 10.95
CA SER A 34 13.70 3.10 11.50
C SER A 34 12.87 2.32 10.45
N MET A 35 11.79 1.65 10.89
CA MET A 35 10.89 0.95 9.98
C MET A 35 10.31 1.91 8.93
N GLY A 36 9.85 3.10 9.34
CA GLY A 36 9.34 4.11 8.42
C GLY A 36 10.38 4.62 7.41
N MET A 37 11.65 4.78 7.83
CA MET A 37 12.73 5.14 6.91
C MET A 37 13.00 4.04 5.88
N LYS A 38 13.00 2.78 6.31
CA LYS A 38 13.15 1.63 5.40
C LYS A 38 12.00 1.56 4.43
N MET A 39 10.77 1.77 4.90
CA MET A 39 9.57 1.75 4.05
C MET A 39 9.65 2.82 2.96
N ARG A 40 9.98 4.06 3.32
CA ARG A 40 10.15 5.15 2.35
C ARG A 40 11.24 4.87 1.32
N LEU A 41 12.37 4.34 1.75
CA LEU A 41 13.45 3.96 0.82
C LEU A 41 12.99 2.85 -0.14
N ASN A 42 12.32 1.82 0.37
CA ASN A 42 11.81 0.72 -0.45
C ASN A 42 10.77 1.21 -1.47
N LEU A 43 9.85 2.08 -1.03
CA LEU A 43 8.84 2.65 -1.91
C LEU A 43 9.49 3.52 -3.00
N ALA A 44 10.45 4.38 -2.62
CA ALA A 44 11.21 5.19 -3.57
C ALA A 44 11.90 4.33 -4.64
N ILE A 45 12.54 3.23 -4.23
CA ILE A 45 13.18 2.28 -5.15
C ILE A 45 12.13 1.62 -6.08
N ALA A 46 10.97 1.26 -5.54
CA ALA A 46 9.91 0.62 -6.31
C ALA A 46 9.35 1.53 -7.41
N ILE A 47 9.33 2.86 -7.20
CA ILE A 47 8.69 3.82 -8.12
C ILE A 47 9.67 4.57 -9.04
N VAL A 48 10.98 4.38 -8.86
CA VAL A 48 12.02 5.14 -9.59
C VAL A 48 11.88 5.09 -11.11
N ASP A 49 11.48 3.96 -11.64
CA ASP A 49 11.31 3.75 -13.08
C ASP A 49 9.85 4.00 -13.55
N GLN A 50 9.04 4.65 -12.72
CA GLN A 50 7.64 4.97 -13.00
C GLN A 50 6.86 3.74 -13.50
N PRO A 51 6.83 2.64 -12.73
CA PRO A 51 6.16 1.42 -13.14
C PRO A 51 4.65 1.66 -13.29
N LYS A 52 4.01 0.89 -14.15
CA LYS A 52 2.54 0.93 -14.29
C LYS A 52 1.81 0.29 -13.12
N LEU A 53 2.49 -0.59 -12.38
CA LEU A 53 1.97 -1.30 -11.21
C LEU A 53 3.02 -1.31 -10.10
N VAL A 54 2.60 -0.91 -8.91
CA VAL A 54 3.36 -1.03 -7.66
C VAL A 54 2.64 -2.03 -6.76
N ILE A 55 3.36 -3.01 -6.22
CA ILE A 55 2.81 -4.00 -5.30
C ILE A 55 3.42 -3.78 -3.92
N LEU A 56 2.57 -3.62 -2.91
CA LEU A 56 2.93 -3.38 -1.52
C LEU A 56 2.32 -4.47 -0.65
N ASP A 57 3.17 -5.25 -0.03
CA ASP A 57 2.75 -6.31 0.88
C ASP A 57 2.84 -5.83 2.33
N GLU A 58 1.68 -5.73 3.00
CA GLU A 58 1.52 -5.28 4.38
C GLU A 58 2.31 -3.99 4.72
N PRO A 59 2.21 -2.91 3.92
CA PRO A 59 3.12 -1.78 4.01
C PRO A 59 2.98 -0.95 5.29
N THR A 60 1.89 -1.11 6.04
CA THR A 60 1.62 -0.41 7.30
C THR A 60 2.18 -1.12 8.53
N ASN A 61 2.64 -2.36 8.38
CA ASN A 61 3.11 -3.16 9.51
C ASN A 61 4.34 -2.54 10.20
N GLY A 62 4.23 -2.35 11.52
CA GLY A 62 5.32 -1.81 12.34
C GLY A 62 5.60 -0.33 12.14
N LEU A 63 4.75 0.38 11.41
CA LEU A 63 4.81 1.83 11.28
C LEU A 63 4.10 2.52 12.46
N ASP A 64 4.63 3.65 12.89
CA ASP A 64 3.91 4.55 13.78
C ASP A 64 2.81 5.31 13.00
N PRO A 65 1.84 5.95 13.70
CA PRO A 65 0.73 6.63 13.05
C PRO A 65 1.15 7.73 12.08
N GLU A 66 2.24 8.44 12.35
CA GLU A 66 2.76 9.49 11.47
C GLU A 66 3.30 8.89 10.16
N ALA A 67 4.04 7.79 10.26
CA ALA A 67 4.56 7.07 9.09
C ALA A 67 3.42 6.46 8.24
N VAL A 68 2.34 5.94 8.86
CA VAL A 68 1.15 5.47 8.15
C VAL A 68 0.47 6.63 7.40
N PHE A 69 0.30 7.77 8.04
CA PHE A 69 -0.30 8.95 7.40
C PHE A 69 0.53 9.43 6.20
N ARG A 70 1.85 9.42 6.33
CA ARG A 70 2.77 9.77 5.24
C ARG A 70 2.68 8.76 4.09
N LEU A 71 2.70 7.46 4.39
CA LEU A 71 2.56 6.39 3.40
C LEU A 71 1.28 6.55 2.56
N ARG A 72 0.15 6.91 3.17
CA ARG A 72 -1.09 7.17 2.44
C ARG A 72 -0.94 8.30 1.41
N ARG A 73 -0.26 9.38 1.78
CA ARG A 73 0.01 10.49 0.86
C ARG A 73 0.91 10.05 -0.30
N GLU A 74 1.94 9.28 0.00
CA GLU A 74 2.87 8.74 -1.01
C GLU A 74 2.14 7.80 -1.99
N ILE A 75 1.24 6.95 -1.51
CA ILE A 75 0.38 6.10 -2.36
C ILE A 75 -0.50 6.95 -3.27
N GLU A 76 -1.12 8.00 -2.74
CA GLU A 76 -1.94 8.91 -3.54
C GLU A 76 -1.12 9.62 -4.62
N GLU A 77 0.10 10.07 -4.32
CA GLU A 77 1.01 10.66 -5.30
C GLU A 77 1.40 9.68 -6.41
N ILE A 78 1.64 8.41 -6.07
CA ILE A 78 1.94 7.34 -7.02
C ILE A 78 0.75 7.13 -7.96
N ARG A 79 -0.46 7.09 -7.41
CA ARG A 79 -1.71 6.96 -8.17
C ARG A 79 -1.90 8.14 -9.13
N GLN A 80 -1.67 9.37 -8.67
CA GLN A 80 -1.78 10.58 -9.50
C GLN A 80 -0.79 10.61 -10.65
N ARG A 81 0.36 9.96 -10.51
CA ARG A 81 1.35 9.78 -11.59
C ARG A 81 0.96 8.70 -12.60
N GLY A 82 -0.19 8.04 -12.41
CA GLY A 82 -0.75 7.06 -13.34
C GLY A 82 -0.33 5.61 -13.09
N SER A 83 0.30 5.31 -11.96
CA SER A 83 0.58 3.93 -11.53
C SER A 83 -0.64 3.34 -10.83
N ALA A 84 -0.96 2.08 -11.12
CA ALA A 84 -1.84 1.29 -10.26
C ALA A 84 -1.07 0.83 -9.01
N VAL A 85 -1.73 0.78 -7.86
CA VAL A 85 -1.13 0.28 -6.61
C VAL A 85 -1.96 -0.88 -6.10
N LEU A 86 -1.34 -2.05 -5.94
CA LEU A 86 -1.93 -3.22 -5.32
C LEU A 86 -1.37 -3.36 -3.90
N ILE A 87 -2.24 -3.40 -2.90
CA ILE A 87 -1.85 -3.43 -1.49
C ILE A 87 -2.48 -4.66 -0.83
N SER A 88 -1.67 -5.50 -0.18
CA SER A 88 -2.18 -6.45 0.80
C SER A 88 -2.22 -5.78 2.18
N SER A 89 -3.28 -6.00 2.95
CA SER A 89 -3.36 -5.53 4.33
C SER A 89 -4.46 -6.25 5.11
N HIS A 90 -4.22 -6.42 6.41
CA HIS A 90 -5.23 -6.81 7.38
C HIS A 90 -5.78 -5.61 8.19
N GLN A 91 -5.26 -4.39 7.97
CA GLN A 91 -5.71 -3.16 8.62
C GLN A 91 -6.82 -2.51 7.80
N LEU A 92 -8.04 -3.03 7.95
CA LEU A 92 -9.21 -2.65 7.13
C LEU A 92 -9.51 -1.15 7.19
N SER A 93 -9.42 -0.54 8.36
CA SER A 93 -9.65 0.91 8.56
C SER A 93 -8.64 1.80 7.82
N GLU A 94 -7.44 1.30 7.52
CA GLU A 94 -6.49 2.01 6.68
C GLU A 94 -6.82 1.83 5.19
N MET A 95 -7.27 0.65 4.79
CA MET A 95 -7.67 0.37 3.40
C MET A 95 -8.86 1.22 2.98
N GLU A 96 -9.84 1.45 3.86
CA GLU A 96 -10.99 2.36 3.60
C GLU A 96 -10.58 3.77 3.18
N LYS A 97 -9.41 4.23 3.61
CA LYS A 97 -8.96 5.60 3.36
C LYS A 97 -8.23 5.78 2.03
N ILE A 98 -7.81 4.67 1.39
CA ILE A 98 -6.92 4.72 0.22
C ILE A 98 -7.37 3.84 -0.94
N ALA A 99 -8.22 2.84 -0.70
CA ALA A 99 -8.58 1.89 -1.73
C ALA A 99 -9.75 2.40 -2.59
N ASP A 100 -9.64 2.25 -3.89
CA ASP A 100 -10.77 2.44 -4.83
C ASP A 100 -11.55 1.12 -5.00
N ARG A 101 -10.86 -0.03 -4.85
CA ARG A 101 -11.39 -1.37 -5.10
C ARG A 101 -10.86 -2.34 -4.06
N ILE A 102 -11.69 -3.27 -3.65
CA ILE A 102 -11.36 -4.33 -2.69
C ILE A 102 -11.47 -5.69 -3.37
N VAL A 103 -10.48 -6.53 -3.10
CA VAL A 103 -10.50 -7.95 -3.43
C VAL A 103 -10.34 -8.72 -2.12
N ALA A 104 -11.35 -9.49 -1.72
CA ALA A 104 -11.27 -10.37 -0.56
C ALA A 104 -10.96 -11.79 -0.99
N ILE A 105 -10.00 -12.42 -0.32
CA ILE A 105 -9.51 -13.78 -0.64
C ILE A 105 -9.60 -14.63 0.61
N ASP A 106 -10.18 -15.82 0.48
CA ASP A 106 -10.24 -16.85 1.53
C ASP A 106 -9.81 -18.20 0.95
N ASP A 107 -8.89 -18.89 1.62
CA ASP A 107 -8.33 -20.18 1.18
C ASP A 107 -7.88 -20.20 -0.31
N GLY A 108 -7.35 -19.07 -0.79
CA GLY A 108 -6.89 -18.92 -2.18
C GLY A 108 -8.02 -18.67 -3.20
N ILE A 109 -9.26 -18.50 -2.74
CA ILE A 109 -10.43 -18.21 -3.58
C ILE A 109 -10.80 -16.74 -3.42
N VAL A 110 -11.08 -16.06 -4.54
CA VAL A 110 -11.64 -14.70 -4.51
C VAL A 110 -13.10 -14.78 -4.09
N CYS A 111 -13.41 -14.31 -2.89
CA CYS A 111 -14.76 -14.27 -2.32
C CYS A 111 -15.51 -12.98 -2.67
N PHE A 112 -14.78 -11.90 -2.93
CA PHE A 112 -15.32 -10.61 -3.33
C PHE A 112 -14.33 -9.87 -4.23
N ASP A 113 -14.85 -9.18 -5.23
CA ASP A 113 -14.12 -8.25 -6.07
C ASP A 113 -15.05 -7.10 -6.50
N GLY A 114 -14.86 -5.89 -5.95
CA GLY A 114 -15.74 -4.76 -6.18
C GLY A 114 -15.16 -3.42 -5.78
N LYS A 115 -15.85 -2.34 -6.13
CA LYS A 115 -15.46 -0.99 -5.71
C LYS A 115 -15.79 -0.81 -4.22
N LEU A 116 -14.96 -0.02 -3.53
CA LEU A 116 -15.22 0.35 -2.15
C LEU A 116 -16.54 1.12 -2.01
N ASP A 117 -16.86 2.00 -2.95
CA ASP A 117 -18.10 2.77 -2.95
C ASP A 117 -19.35 1.88 -2.99
N ASP A 118 -19.30 0.74 -3.65
CA ASP A 118 -20.42 -0.22 -3.74
C ASP A 118 -20.70 -0.87 -2.36
N LEU A 119 -19.71 -0.90 -1.47
CA LEU A 119 -19.83 -1.40 -0.10
C LEU A 119 -20.38 -0.34 0.86
N SER A 120 -20.01 0.94 0.67
CA SER A 120 -20.40 2.06 1.55
C SER A 120 -21.92 2.26 1.67
N GLY A 121 -22.70 1.79 0.70
CA GLY A 121 -24.18 1.80 0.74
C GLY A 121 -24.81 0.61 1.44
N ARG A 122 -24.01 -0.40 1.84
CA ARG A 122 -24.51 -1.69 2.37
C ARG A 122 -23.93 -2.01 3.75
N PHE A 123 -22.76 -1.49 4.07
CA PHE A 123 -22.02 -1.71 5.31
C PHE A 123 -21.54 -0.37 5.86
N GLU A 124 -21.47 -0.26 7.19
CA GLU A 124 -20.98 0.94 7.85
C GLU A 124 -19.48 1.15 7.60
N ASN A 125 -18.71 0.05 7.54
CA ASN A 125 -17.28 0.06 7.32
C ASN A 125 -16.79 -1.30 6.80
N LEU A 126 -15.51 -1.37 6.36
CA LEU A 126 -14.91 -2.62 5.90
C LEU A 126 -14.81 -3.71 6.97
N GLU A 127 -14.77 -3.35 8.25
CA GLU A 127 -14.77 -4.34 9.33
C GLU A 127 -16.11 -5.05 9.43
N GLU A 128 -17.22 -4.33 9.26
CA GLU A 128 -18.55 -4.92 9.19
C GLU A 128 -18.69 -5.82 7.96
N PHE A 129 -18.25 -5.33 6.80
CA PHE A 129 -18.20 -6.14 5.58
C PHE A 129 -17.42 -7.43 5.79
N TYR A 130 -16.20 -7.34 6.38
CA TYR A 130 -15.37 -8.49 6.66
C TYR A 130 -16.04 -9.49 7.61
N LYS A 131 -16.67 -9.00 8.70
CA LYS A 131 -17.44 -9.85 9.63
C LYS A 131 -18.59 -10.55 8.94
N ASN A 132 -19.29 -9.88 8.03
CA ASN A 132 -20.37 -10.50 7.25
C ASN A 132 -19.84 -11.54 6.27
N LEU A 133 -18.66 -11.29 5.65
CA LEU A 133 -18.08 -12.21 4.68
C LEU A 133 -17.54 -13.49 5.34
N TYR A 134 -16.93 -13.37 6.53
CA TYR A 134 -16.25 -14.48 7.21
C TYR A 134 -16.91 -14.91 8.52
N GLY A 135 -17.84 -14.14 9.09
CA GLY A 135 -18.49 -14.36 10.38
C GLY A 135 -19.88 -15.01 10.30
N ALA A 136 -20.51 -15.01 9.14
CA ALA A 136 -21.72 -15.79 8.94
C ALA A 136 -21.32 -17.26 8.75
N ASP A 137 -21.94 -18.15 9.52
CA ASP A 137 -21.87 -19.59 9.28
C ASP A 137 -21.91 -19.89 7.78
N LYS A 138 -21.00 -20.76 7.29
CA LYS A 138 -20.69 -21.07 5.88
C LYS A 138 -21.89 -21.53 5.01
N ASN A 139 -23.12 -21.18 5.36
CA ASN A 139 -24.34 -21.71 4.75
C ASN A 139 -25.18 -20.76 3.91
N GLU A 140 -24.83 -19.46 3.79
CA GLU A 140 -25.54 -18.60 2.83
C GLU A 140 -24.54 -17.74 2.05
N SER A 141 -24.33 -18.13 0.81
CA SER A 141 -23.59 -17.33 -0.19
C SER A 141 -24.34 -16.00 -0.41
N ILE A 142 -23.87 -14.93 0.24
CA ILE A 142 -24.44 -13.57 0.14
C ILE A 142 -24.28 -12.98 -1.27
N PHE A 143 -23.48 -13.61 -2.13
CA PHE A 143 -23.11 -13.12 -3.46
C PHE A 143 -23.48 -14.06 -4.63
N ALA A 144 -24.44 -14.98 -4.41
CA ALA A 144 -25.00 -15.75 -5.51
C ALA A 144 -26.01 -14.90 -6.30
N LYS A 145 -25.50 -14.05 -7.19
CA LYS A 145 -26.22 -13.65 -8.44
C LYS A 145 -25.25 -12.93 -9.38
#